data_3950cfe0a9258cb5c0294e7a502a64d4
#
_entry.id   3950cfe0a9258cb5c0294e7a502a64d4
#
_cell.length_a   1.000
_cell.length_b   1.000
_cell.length_c   1.000
_cell.angle_alpha   90.00
_cell.angle_beta   90.00
_cell.angle_gamma   90.00
#
_symmetry.space_group_name_H-M   'P 1'
#
loop_
_entity.id
_entity.type
_entity.pdbx_description
1 polymer ?
#
loop_
_entity_poly.entity_id
_entity_poly.type
_entity_poly.pdbx_seq_one_letter_code
_entity_poly.pdbx_strand_id
1 'polypeptide(L)'
;MAKRLTDNINSLYFEAANRMTSKKARRKIVAYVESYDDVFFWRSVLGKYEDDTRYFEIMLPTRDNHLDRGKKAAIGNMLKGVGKDMIACVDADYDYLRQGTTEASQQMLESPYIFHTYAYAIENFQCYAKGLHETCVMVTLNDTHIFDFERFMEAYSRTIWPLFVWHLLFYIRHRKMSMHFDMAAFDKVIVLPSVRIQEPQQAINYLAKKVRAKLFQLERRFKKFKDELPDMIQYLNALGVNEHNAYLYIQGHHLFDLVVSPLVQSVCDTLRNVRENEIRDRAVHSEQARTEMACYENSLGKVKMMMKKNTFYQFSPEFQKIQRDVERFLER
;
A
#
# COMPACT_ATOMS: atom_id res chain seq x y z
N MET A 1 -21.65 -24.68 -25.38
CA MET A 1 -20.20 -24.63 -25.11
C MET A 1 -19.93 -25.28 -23.75
N ALA A 2 -18.98 -26.22 -23.69
CA ALA A 2 -18.61 -26.83 -22.41
C ALA A 2 -17.94 -25.76 -21.56
N LYS A 3 -18.42 -25.54 -20.32
CA LYS A 3 -17.78 -24.62 -19.34
C LYS A 3 -16.39 -25.18 -19.01
N ARG A 4 -15.38 -24.33 -19.04
CA ARG A 4 -14.04 -24.71 -18.60
C ARG A 4 -14.04 -24.99 -17.09
N LEU A 5 -13.14 -25.85 -16.63
CA LEU A 5 -13.00 -26.16 -15.20
C LEU A 5 -12.78 -24.88 -14.37
N THR A 6 -12.02 -23.94 -14.91
CA THR A 6 -11.77 -22.61 -14.30
C THR A 6 -13.03 -21.78 -14.05
N ASP A 7 -14.08 -21.96 -14.87
CA ASP A 7 -15.36 -21.23 -14.72
C ASP A 7 -16.21 -21.76 -13.56
N ASN A 8 -15.85 -22.91 -13.01
CA ASN A 8 -16.57 -23.57 -11.92
C ASN A 8 -15.82 -23.49 -10.57
N ILE A 9 -14.63 -22.88 -10.52
CA ILE A 9 -13.88 -22.69 -9.27
C ILE A 9 -14.57 -21.58 -8.47
N ASN A 10 -15.16 -21.96 -7.33
CA ASN A 10 -15.83 -21.06 -6.39
C ASN A 10 -15.77 -21.66 -4.98
N SER A 11 -16.30 -20.94 -3.97
CA SER A 11 -16.30 -21.40 -2.58
C SER A 11 -16.94 -22.78 -2.39
N LEU A 12 -18.02 -23.11 -3.10
CA LEU A 12 -18.66 -24.42 -3.01
C LEU A 12 -17.78 -25.58 -3.51
N TYR A 13 -16.93 -25.29 -4.53
CA TYR A 13 -15.93 -26.26 -4.99
C TYR A 13 -14.93 -26.60 -3.88
N PHE A 14 -14.38 -25.56 -3.20
CA PHE A 14 -13.43 -25.76 -2.10
C PHE A 14 -14.10 -26.36 -0.86
N GLU A 15 -15.35 -26.00 -0.59
CA GLU A 15 -16.15 -26.64 0.48
C GLU A 15 -16.31 -28.14 0.22
N ALA A 16 -16.66 -28.52 -1.00
CA ALA A 16 -16.77 -29.94 -1.38
C ALA A 16 -15.42 -30.66 -1.23
N ALA A 17 -14.33 -30.05 -1.69
CA ALA A 17 -12.99 -30.59 -1.56
C ALA A 17 -12.61 -30.78 -0.07
N ASN A 18 -12.89 -29.82 0.81
CA ASN A 18 -12.66 -29.94 2.25
C ASN A 18 -13.47 -31.06 2.90
N ARG A 19 -14.72 -31.28 2.46
CA ARG A 19 -15.56 -32.39 2.95
C ARG A 19 -15.04 -33.77 2.55
N MET A 20 -14.32 -33.87 1.44
CA MET A 20 -13.73 -35.13 0.94
C MET A 20 -12.40 -35.47 1.63
N THR A 21 -11.81 -34.56 2.39
CA THR A 21 -10.57 -34.78 3.14
C THR A 21 -10.84 -35.50 4.46
N SER A 22 -9.80 -36.06 5.09
CA SER A 22 -9.91 -36.71 6.40
C SER A 22 -10.45 -35.73 7.44
N LYS A 23 -11.29 -36.20 8.37
CA LYS A 23 -11.78 -35.40 9.52
C LYS A 23 -10.67 -34.80 10.39
N LYS A 24 -9.45 -35.33 10.31
CA LYS A 24 -8.26 -34.79 10.97
C LYS A 24 -7.50 -33.76 10.13
N ALA A 25 -7.85 -33.56 8.86
CA ALA A 25 -7.20 -32.57 8.01
C ALA A 25 -7.72 -31.18 8.33
N ARG A 26 -6.80 -30.22 8.38
CA ARG A 26 -7.18 -28.81 8.53
C ARG A 26 -8.00 -28.35 7.32
N ARG A 27 -9.03 -27.55 7.58
CA ARG A 27 -9.83 -26.91 6.55
C ARG A 27 -8.96 -25.94 5.75
N LYS A 28 -8.99 -26.08 4.43
CA LYS A 28 -8.31 -25.15 3.53
C LYS A 28 -9.25 -23.99 3.17
N ILE A 29 -8.79 -22.77 3.40
CA ILE A 29 -9.43 -21.55 2.91
C ILE A 29 -8.52 -20.95 1.84
N VAL A 30 -9.01 -20.85 0.60
CA VAL A 30 -8.26 -20.25 -0.49
C VAL A 30 -8.42 -18.74 -0.46
N ALA A 31 -7.32 -18.01 -0.41
CA ALA A 31 -7.27 -16.55 -0.45
C ALA A 31 -6.67 -16.10 -1.80
N TYR A 32 -7.51 -15.56 -2.67
CA TYR A 32 -7.05 -15.01 -3.93
C TYR A 32 -6.52 -13.59 -3.75
N VAL A 33 -5.36 -13.32 -4.37
CA VAL A 33 -4.70 -12.02 -4.40
C VAL A 33 -4.48 -11.55 -5.84
N GLU A 34 -4.27 -10.26 -6.06
CA GLU A 34 -4.19 -9.68 -7.40
C GLU A 34 -2.85 -9.94 -8.11
N SER A 35 -1.75 -9.95 -7.33
CA SER A 35 -0.39 -10.07 -7.87
C SER A 35 0.54 -10.88 -6.95
N TYR A 36 1.74 -11.22 -7.46
CA TYR A 36 2.77 -11.87 -6.65
C TYR A 36 3.28 -10.98 -5.50
N ASP A 37 3.24 -9.65 -5.67
CA ASP A 37 3.66 -8.70 -4.63
C ASP A 37 2.72 -8.74 -3.41
N ASP A 38 1.44 -9.09 -3.61
CA ASP A 38 0.41 -9.19 -2.56
C ASP A 38 0.59 -10.43 -1.67
N VAL A 39 1.24 -11.48 -2.19
CA VAL A 39 1.33 -12.78 -1.50
C VAL A 39 1.95 -12.63 -0.11
N PHE A 40 3.07 -11.90 0.00
CA PHE A 40 3.75 -11.74 1.29
C PHE A 40 2.90 -10.93 2.28
N PHE A 41 2.27 -9.84 1.82
CA PHE A 41 1.40 -9.01 2.65
C PHE A 41 0.24 -9.83 3.22
N TRP A 42 -0.57 -10.43 2.35
CA TRP A 42 -1.74 -11.20 2.78
C TRP A 42 -1.38 -12.47 3.54
N ARG A 43 -0.23 -13.10 3.23
CA ARG A 43 0.29 -14.19 4.04
C ARG A 43 0.61 -13.73 5.48
N SER A 44 1.18 -12.53 5.64
CA SER A 44 1.49 -11.97 6.97
C SER A 44 0.23 -11.59 7.76
N VAL A 45 -0.87 -11.25 7.05
CA VAL A 45 -2.19 -11.00 7.67
C VAL A 45 -2.82 -12.32 8.11
N LEU A 46 -3.07 -13.20 7.15
CA LEU A 46 -3.90 -14.40 7.32
C LEU A 46 -3.20 -15.49 8.13
N GLY A 47 -1.87 -15.59 8.03
CA GLY A 47 -1.09 -16.59 8.74
C GLY A 47 -1.19 -16.51 10.27
N LYS A 48 -1.57 -15.36 10.82
CA LYS A 48 -1.81 -15.18 12.27
C LYS A 48 -3.06 -15.90 12.77
N TYR A 49 -3.96 -16.26 11.88
CA TYR A 49 -5.27 -16.87 12.17
C TYR A 49 -5.31 -18.35 11.78
N GLU A 50 -4.16 -18.94 11.42
CA GLU A 50 -4.04 -20.38 11.20
C GLU A 50 -3.93 -21.12 12.54
N ASP A 51 -4.56 -22.30 12.60
CA ASP A 51 -4.55 -23.18 13.77
C ASP A 51 -4.66 -24.66 13.33
N ASP A 52 -4.89 -25.57 14.28
CA ASP A 52 -5.05 -27.00 14.02
C ASP A 52 -6.32 -27.35 13.22
N THR A 53 -7.26 -26.40 13.08
CA THR A 53 -8.53 -26.61 12.38
C THR A 53 -8.55 -26.06 10.97
N ARG A 54 -7.73 -25.01 10.66
CA ARG A 54 -7.73 -24.31 9.39
C ARG A 54 -6.36 -23.77 9.00
N TYR A 55 -6.18 -23.53 7.69
CA TYR A 55 -5.06 -22.80 7.12
C TYR A 55 -5.49 -22.04 5.87
N PHE A 56 -4.70 -21.03 5.48
CA PHE A 56 -4.95 -20.22 4.30
C PHE A 56 -3.94 -20.55 3.20
N GLU A 57 -4.44 -20.81 2.00
CA GLU A 57 -3.64 -20.97 0.79
C GLU A 57 -3.77 -19.72 -0.08
N ILE A 58 -2.67 -18.95 -0.19
CA ILE A 58 -2.66 -17.74 -1.02
C ILE A 58 -2.47 -18.14 -2.47
N MET A 59 -3.37 -17.71 -3.34
CA MET A 59 -3.39 -18.06 -4.76
C MET A 59 -3.59 -16.83 -5.64
N LEU A 60 -3.05 -16.93 -6.85
CA LEU A 60 -3.32 -15.95 -7.91
C LEU A 60 -4.43 -16.47 -8.83
N PRO A 61 -5.32 -15.62 -9.34
CA PRO A 61 -6.29 -16.02 -10.35
C PRO A 61 -5.58 -16.58 -11.58
N THR A 62 -6.10 -17.68 -12.12
CA THR A 62 -5.56 -18.27 -13.35
C THR A 62 -5.68 -17.26 -14.49
N ARG A 63 -4.56 -16.91 -15.11
CA ARG A 63 -4.55 -16.00 -16.26
C ARG A 63 -4.97 -16.78 -17.50
N ASP A 64 -6.13 -16.47 -18.08
CA ASP A 64 -6.39 -16.81 -19.48
C ASP A 64 -5.48 -15.94 -20.36
N ASN A 65 -4.92 -16.54 -21.43
CA ASN A 65 -3.86 -16.01 -22.30
C ASN A 65 -4.18 -14.72 -23.08
N HIS A 66 -5.16 -13.91 -22.66
CA HIS A 66 -5.49 -12.61 -23.26
C HIS A 66 -5.14 -11.47 -22.30
N LEU A 67 -3.97 -10.87 -22.57
CA LEU A 67 -3.38 -9.70 -21.91
C LEU A 67 -4.38 -8.53 -21.82
N ASP A 68 -4.40 -7.83 -20.70
CA ASP A 68 -5.03 -6.52 -20.39
C ASP A 68 -6.55 -6.43 -20.13
N ARG A 69 -7.43 -7.10 -20.86
CA ARG A 69 -8.85 -7.20 -20.46
C ARG A 69 -9.10 -8.31 -19.44
N GLY A 70 -8.16 -9.25 -19.33
CA GLY A 70 -8.25 -10.45 -18.51
C GLY A 70 -8.19 -10.20 -17.00
N LYS A 71 -7.33 -9.28 -16.51
CA LYS A 71 -7.11 -9.10 -15.05
C LYS A 71 -8.39 -8.60 -14.36
N LYS A 72 -9.01 -7.52 -14.86
CA LYS A 72 -10.26 -6.99 -14.29
C LYS A 72 -11.45 -7.96 -14.43
N ALA A 73 -11.53 -8.67 -15.54
CA ALA A 73 -12.59 -9.68 -15.75
C ALA A 73 -12.38 -10.93 -14.87
N ALA A 74 -11.13 -11.39 -14.71
CA ALA A 74 -10.79 -12.50 -13.83
C ALA A 74 -11.09 -12.17 -12.37
N ILE A 75 -10.70 -10.97 -11.90
CA ILE A 75 -11.03 -10.49 -10.56
C ILE A 75 -12.55 -10.34 -10.39
N GLY A 76 -13.27 -9.75 -11.35
CA GLY A 76 -14.72 -9.61 -11.28
C GLY A 76 -15.47 -10.96 -11.24
N ASN A 77 -14.99 -11.98 -11.95
CA ASN A 77 -15.55 -13.32 -11.87
C ASN A 77 -15.20 -14.02 -10.55
N MET A 78 -13.99 -13.84 -10.07
CA MET A 78 -13.52 -14.33 -8.77
C MET A 78 -14.36 -13.76 -7.63
N LEU A 79 -14.64 -12.44 -7.64
CA LEU A 79 -15.44 -11.78 -6.61
C LEU A 79 -16.89 -12.31 -6.53
N LYS A 80 -17.41 -12.89 -7.61
CA LYS A 80 -18.73 -13.57 -7.62
C LYS A 80 -18.70 -14.97 -7.00
N GLY A 81 -17.53 -15.59 -6.91
CA GLY A 81 -17.34 -16.95 -6.41
C GLY A 81 -16.92 -17.04 -4.95
N VAL A 82 -16.72 -15.90 -4.25
CA VAL A 82 -16.25 -15.88 -2.86
C VAL A 82 -17.27 -16.46 -1.88
N GLY A 83 -16.77 -16.97 -0.77
CA GLY A 83 -17.57 -17.59 0.29
C GLY A 83 -16.66 -18.10 1.40
N LYS A 84 -17.19 -18.99 2.26
CA LYS A 84 -16.48 -19.45 3.47
C LYS A 84 -15.13 -20.14 3.22
N ASP A 85 -14.99 -20.84 2.09
CA ASP A 85 -13.75 -21.57 1.74
C ASP A 85 -12.93 -20.91 0.63
N MET A 86 -13.39 -19.75 0.16
CA MET A 86 -12.73 -18.96 -0.87
C MET A 86 -12.95 -17.49 -0.62
N ILE A 87 -11.91 -16.77 -0.25
CA ILE A 87 -11.92 -15.33 0.01
C ILE A 87 -11.13 -14.57 -1.06
N ALA A 88 -11.42 -13.29 -1.22
CA ALA A 88 -10.67 -12.39 -2.07
C ALA A 88 -9.96 -11.34 -1.23
N CYS A 89 -8.72 -11.05 -1.58
CA CYS A 89 -7.87 -10.05 -0.93
C CYS A 89 -7.42 -9.06 -2.01
N VAL A 90 -7.90 -7.82 -1.94
CA VAL A 90 -7.76 -6.82 -3.02
C VAL A 90 -7.21 -5.50 -2.50
N ASP A 91 -6.66 -4.71 -3.38
CA ASP A 91 -6.37 -3.31 -3.11
C ASP A 91 -7.66 -2.49 -3.05
N ALA A 92 -7.75 -1.57 -2.12
CA ALA A 92 -8.92 -0.70 -1.98
C ALA A 92 -9.02 0.33 -3.11
N ASP A 93 -7.90 0.72 -3.69
CA ASP A 93 -7.84 1.87 -4.59
C ASP A 93 -8.62 3.05 -3.99
N TYR A 94 -9.54 3.65 -4.73
CA TYR A 94 -10.50 4.62 -4.20
C TYR A 94 -11.88 4.03 -3.92
N ASP A 95 -12.08 2.72 -4.08
CA ASP A 95 -13.39 2.11 -3.86
C ASP A 95 -13.81 2.15 -2.38
N TYR A 96 -12.82 2.06 -1.43
CA TYR A 96 -13.09 2.36 -0.03
C TYR A 96 -13.60 3.80 0.17
N LEU A 97 -12.97 4.79 -0.48
CA LEU A 97 -13.38 6.20 -0.35
C LEU A 97 -14.69 6.54 -1.06
N ARG A 98 -15.16 5.67 -1.93
CA ARG A 98 -16.45 5.83 -2.63
C ARG A 98 -17.67 5.39 -1.83
N GLN A 99 -17.47 4.61 -0.78
CA GLN A 99 -18.53 4.15 0.13
C GLN A 99 -19.80 3.64 -0.59
N GLY A 100 -19.62 2.72 -1.55
CA GLY A 100 -20.73 2.07 -2.25
C GLY A 100 -21.38 2.88 -3.39
N THR A 101 -20.79 4.01 -3.80
CA THR A 101 -21.33 4.80 -4.93
C THR A 101 -21.13 4.15 -6.30
N THR A 102 -20.38 3.06 -6.36
CA THR A 102 -20.22 2.21 -7.55
C THR A 102 -20.46 0.76 -7.18
N GLU A 103 -20.85 -0.07 -8.16
CA GLU A 103 -21.09 -1.50 -7.95
C GLU A 103 -19.86 -2.21 -7.36
N ALA A 104 -18.65 -1.90 -7.87
CA ALA A 104 -17.40 -2.45 -7.35
C ALA A 104 -17.17 -2.07 -5.88
N SER A 105 -17.30 -0.78 -5.55
CA SER A 105 -17.17 -0.29 -4.17
C SER A 105 -18.22 -0.91 -3.24
N GLN A 106 -19.46 -1.04 -3.70
CA GLN A 106 -20.54 -1.66 -2.93
C GLN A 106 -20.21 -3.14 -2.66
N GLN A 107 -19.86 -3.91 -3.70
CA GLN A 107 -19.51 -5.32 -3.58
C GLN A 107 -18.32 -5.54 -2.63
N MET A 108 -17.29 -4.70 -2.72
CA MET A 108 -16.11 -4.78 -1.87
C MET A 108 -16.47 -4.53 -0.39
N LEU A 109 -17.32 -3.56 -0.11
CA LEU A 109 -17.66 -3.16 1.27
C LEU A 109 -18.72 -4.06 1.93
N GLU A 110 -19.67 -4.61 1.16
CA GLU A 110 -20.78 -5.40 1.69
C GLU A 110 -20.45 -6.89 1.84
N SER A 111 -19.49 -7.40 1.05
CA SER A 111 -19.14 -8.82 1.09
C SER A 111 -18.25 -9.14 2.30
N PRO A 112 -18.65 -10.08 3.16
CA PRO A 112 -17.83 -10.51 4.29
C PRO A 112 -16.67 -11.44 3.88
N TYR A 113 -16.54 -11.71 2.59
CA TYR A 113 -15.53 -12.60 2.01
C TYR A 113 -14.52 -11.86 1.13
N ILE A 114 -14.62 -10.51 1.08
CA ILE A 114 -13.70 -9.65 0.37
C ILE A 114 -12.97 -8.78 1.38
N PHE A 115 -11.65 -8.96 1.49
CA PHE A 115 -10.78 -8.17 2.32
C PHE A 115 -10.04 -7.15 1.46
N HIS A 116 -9.96 -5.93 1.91
CA HIS A 116 -9.30 -4.86 1.18
C HIS A 116 -8.33 -4.08 2.09
N THR A 117 -7.42 -3.35 1.48
CA THR A 117 -6.32 -2.69 2.19
C THR A 117 -6.74 -1.51 3.08
N TYR A 118 -7.95 -0.94 2.94
CA TYR A 118 -8.36 0.34 3.53
C TYR A 118 -7.50 1.53 3.09
N ALA A 119 -6.16 1.43 3.14
CA ALA A 119 -5.25 2.30 2.41
C ALA A 119 -5.42 2.09 0.89
N TYR A 120 -4.80 2.93 0.05
CA TYR A 120 -4.99 2.82 -1.41
C TYR A 120 -4.60 1.42 -1.92
N ALA A 121 -3.40 0.94 -1.59
CA ALA A 121 -2.87 -0.37 -1.98
C ALA A 121 -1.87 -0.89 -0.93
N ILE A 122 -1.33 -2.09 -1.12
CA ILE A 122 -0.32 -2.66 -0.22
C ILE A 122 0.95 -1.81 -0.15
N GLU A 123 1.35 -1.15 -1.25
CA GLU A 123 2.52 -0.28 -1.27
C GLU A 123 2.42 0.86 -0.27
N ASN A 124 1.21 1.36 0.00
CA ASN A 124 1.00 2.41 1.00
C ASN A 124 1.34 1.91 2.40
N PHE A 125 1.06 0.64 2.72
CA PHE A 125 1.51 0.01 3.96
C PHE A 125 3.02 -0.18 4.00
N GLN A 126 3.65 -0.60 2.89
CA GLN A 126 5.10 -0.72 2.77
C GLN A 126 5.82 0.62 2.96
N CYS A 127 5.11 1.72 2.69
CA CYS A 127 5.55 3.11 2.90
C CYS A 127 5.12 3.70 4.25
N TYR A 128 4.61 2.90 5.20
CA TYR A 128 4.17 3.39 6.49
C TYR A 128 5.33 4.01 7.27
N ALA A 129 5.21 5.30 7.59
CA ALA A 129 6.32 6.13 8.07
C ALA A 129 7.06 5.56 9.28
N LYS A 130 6.32 4.96 10.25
CA LYS A 130 6.91 4.37 11.47
C LYS A 130 7.83 3.19 11.20
N GLY A 131 7.71 2.51 10.05
CA GLY A 131 8.53 1.36 9.70
C GLY A 131 9.73 1.69 8.82
N LEU A 132 9.91 2.95 8.41
CA LEU A 132 10.96 3.29 7.44
C LEU A 132 12.36 3.32 8.06
N HIS A 133 12.48 3.67 9.35
CA HIS A 133 13.76 3.56 10.05
C HIS A 133 14.23 2.11 10.11
N GLU A 134 13.35 1.19 10.52
CA GLU A 134 13.66 -0.25 10.55
C GLU A 134 14.04 -0.79 9.16
N THR A 135 13.43 -0.25 8.11
CA THR A 135 13.84 -0.56 6.73
C THR A 135 15.28 -0.13 6.48
N CYS A 136 15.68 1.07 6.96
CA CYS A 136 17.07 1.52 6.85
C CYS A 136 18.03 0.60 7.63
N VAL A 137 17.66 0.17 8.83
CA VAL A 137 18.43 -0.79 9.63
C VAL A 137 18.60 -2.12 8.88
N MET A 138 17.53 -2.68 8.33
CA MET A 138 17.60 -3.91 7.52
C MET A 138 18.46 -3.77 6.26
N VAL A 139 18.54 -2.57 5.67
CA VAL A 139 19.35 -2.30 4.48
C VAL A 139 20.80 -2.10 4.82
N THR A 140 21.12 -1.34 5.88
CA THR A 140 22.46 -0.80 6.14
C THR A 140 23.17 -1.41 7.34
N LEU A 141 22.44 -2.21 8.14
CA LEU A 141 22.93 -2.74 9.42
C LEU A 141 23.45 -1.63 10.37
N ASN A 142 22.88 -0.46 10.26
CA ASN A 142 23.22 0.71 11.06
C ASN A 142 21.94 1.29 11.67
N ASP A 143 21.87 1.33 13.01
CA ASP A 143 20.71 1.75 13.81
C ASP A 143 20.77 3.24 14.20
N THR A 144 21.59 4.03 13.54
CA THR A 144 21.70 5.46 13.84
C THR A 144 20.51 6.23 13.28
N HIS A 145 19.81 6.97 14.15
CA HIS A 145 18.69 7.83 13.74
C HIS A 145 19.21 9.16 13.16
N ILE A 146 19.23 9.26 11.82
CA ILE A 146 19.66 10.49 11.12
C ILE A 146 18.51 11.22 10.42
N PHE A 147 17.30 10.62 10.38
CA PHE A 147 16.16 11.17 9.67
C PHE A 147 14.83 10.83 10.37
N ASP A 148 13.96 11.82 10.55
CA ASP A 148 12.62 11.67 11.11
C ASP A 148 11.59 11.45 10.01
N PHE A 149 11.37 10.18 9.66
CA PHE A 149 10.42 9.78 8.62
C PHE A 149 8.98 10.14 8.96
N GLU A 150 8.57 10.02 10.24
CA GLU A 150 7.19 10.31 10.65
C GLU A 150 6.87 11.78 10.43
N ARG A 151 7.73 12.66 10.93
CA ARG A 151 7.57 14.10 10.76
C ARG A 151 7.62 14.53 9.30
N PHE A 152 8.49 13.90 8.50
CA PHE A 152 8.62 14.23 7.08
C PHE A 152 7.39 13.80 6.29
N MET A 153 6.90 12.57 6.48
CA MET A 153 5.73 12.05 5.78
C MET A 153 4.44 12.73 6.22
N GLU A 154 4.34 13.16 7.47
CA GLU A 154 3.26 14.03 7.93
C GLU A 154 3.29 15.40 7.23
N ALA A 155 4.46 16.03 7.13
CA ALA A 155 4.62 17.30 6.41
C ALA A 155 4.30 17.16 4.91
N TYR A 156 4.70 16.05 4.29
CA TYR A 156 4.31 15.71 2.92
C TYR A 156 2.80 15.57 2.80
N SER A 157 2.18 14.81 3.67
CA SER A 157 0.74 14.57 3.72
C SER A 157 -0.06 15.87 3.85
N ARG A 158 0.28 16.72 4.82
CA ARG A 158 -0.34 18.05 5.00
C ARG A 158 -0.18 18.94 3.76
N THR A 159 0.96 18.85 3.10
CA THR A 159 1.23 19.67 1.92
C THR A 159 0.35 19.27 0.74
N ILE A 160 0.15 17.97 0.52
CA ILE A 160 -0.66 17.48 -0.60
C ILE A 160 -2.17 17.50 -0.31
N TRP A 161 -2.58 17.52 0.96
CA TRP A 161 -3.96 17.38 1.42
C TRP A 161 -4.97 18.28 0.68
N PRO A 162 -4.77 19.60 0.55
CA PRO A 162 -5.77 20.45 -0.12
C PRO A 162 -5.97 20.04 -1.58
N LEU A 163 -4.90 19.61 -2.25
CA LEU A 163 -4.95 19.17 -3.63
C LEU A 163 -5.62 17.79 -3.77
N PHE A 164 -5.36 16.91 -2.80
CA PHE A 164 -5.99 15.59 -2.71
C PHE A 164 -7.50 15.70 -2.51
N VAL A 165 -7.96 16.63 -1.67
CA VAL A 165 -9.41 16.91 -1.49
C VAL A 165 -10.04 17.36 -2.81
N TRP A 166 -9.41 18.26 -3.59
CA TRP A 166 -9.89 18.65 -4.90
C TRP A 166 -9.98 17.47 -5.88
N HIS A 167 -8.94 16.64 -5.90
CA HIS A 167 -8.89 15.45 -6.75
C HIS A 167 -10.06 14.51 -6.42
N LEU A 168 -10.25 14.17 -5.13
CA LEU A 168 -11.32 13.29 -4.69
C LEU A 168 -12.72 13.89 -4.86
N LEU A 169 -12.90 15.20 -4.69
CA LEU A 169 -14.16 15.87 -4.98
C LEU A 169 -14.61 15.61 -6.42
N PHE A 170 -13.68 15.76 -7.38
CA PHE A 170 -13.99 15.47 -8.78
C PHE A 170 -14.16 13.97 -9.05
N TYR A 171 -13.31 13.14 -8.48
CA TYR A 171 -13.33 11.70 -8.70
C TYR A 171 -14.60 11.03 -8.14
N ILE A 172 -15.07 11.46 -6.97
CA ILE A 172 -16.20 10.84 -6.28
C ILE A 172 -17.52 11.52 -6.67
N ARG A 173 -17.61 12.85 -6.58
CA ARG A 173 -18.87 13.60 -6.73
C ARG A 173 -19.11 14.13 -8.14
N HIS A 174 -18.04 14.50 -8.85
CA HIS A 174 -18.14 15.16 -10.15
C HIS A 174 -17.36 14.41 -11.23
N ARG A 175 -17.70 13.16 -11.48
CA ARG A 175 -16.98 12.26 -12.39
C ARG A 175 -16.70 12.86 -13.78
N LYS A 176 -17.61 13.71 -14.32
CA LYS A 176 -17.37 14.42 -15.59
C LYS A 176 -16.26 15.48 -15.48
N MET A 177 -15.97 15.95 -14.27
CA MET A 177 -14.89 16.92 -14.02
C MET A 177 -13.55 16.25 -13.77
N SER A 178 -13.52 14.96 -13.43
CA SER A 178 -12.30 14.22 -13.17
C SER A 178 -11.32 14.24 -14.36
N MET A 179 -11.84 14.32 -15.60
CA MET A 179 -10.99 14.49 -16.80
C MET A 179 -10.16 15.78 -16.82
N HIS A 180 -10.50 16.79 -16.03
CA HIS A 180 -9.77 18.06 -15.95
C HIS A 180 -8.69 18.06 -14.86
N PHE A 181 -8.80 17.16 -13.92
CA PHE A 181 -7.82 16.92 -12.86
C PHE A 181 -7.89 15.46 -12.43
N ASP A 182 -7.39 14.60 -13.30
CA ASP A 182 -7.32 13.15 -13.11
C ASP A 182 -6.15 12.75 -12.21
N MET A 183 -6.01 11.46 -11.97
CA MET A 183 -4.93 10.87 -11.18
C MET A 183 -3.56 11.29 -11.71
N ALA A 184 -3.33 11.19 -13.03
CA ALA A 184 -2.03 11.52 -13.62
C ALA A 184 -1.66 12.99 -13.43
N ALA A 185 -2.65 13.90 -13.54
CA ALA A 185 -2.45 15.33 -13.28
C ALA A 185 -2.18 15.62 -11.78
N PHE A 186 -2.81 14.89 -10.89
CA PHE A 186 -2.55 14.95 -9.44
C PHE A 186 -1.14 14.44 -9.13
N ASP A 187 -0.80 13.23 -9.54
CA ASP A 187 0.49 12.57 -9.30
C ASP A 187 1.67 13.41 -9.79
N LYS A 188 1.54 14.03 -10.97
CA LYS A 188 2.57 14.93 -11.52
C LYS A 188 2.90 16.12 -10.62
N VAL A 189 1.93 16.61 -9.84
CA VAL A 189 2.15 17.74 -8.93
C VAL A 189 2.82 17.28 -7.65
N ILE A 190 2.43 16.13 -7.11
CA ILE A 190 2.83 15.66 -5.78
C ILE A 190 4.19 14.95 -5.74
N VAL A 191 4.88 14.79 -6.87
CA VAL A 191 6.26 14.27 -6.92
C VAL A 191 7.20 15.16 -6.11
N LEU A 192 7.99 14.53 -5.21
CA LEU A 192 9.06 15.20 -4.49
C LEU A 192 10.29 15.40 -5.38
N PRO A 193 11.04 16.51 -5.22
CA PRO A 193 12.41 16.57 -5.70
C PRO A 193 13.30 15.66 -4.86
N SER A 194 14.58 15.53 -5.25
CA SER A 194 15.58 14.88 -4.41
C SER A 194 15.61 15.51 -3.01
N VAL A 195 15.53 14.69 -1.97
CA VAL A 195 15.50 15.13 -0.57
C VAL A 195 16.93 15.14 -0.01
N ARG A 196 17.40 16.30 0.42
CA ARG A 196 18.64 16.44 1.16
C ARG A 196 18.38 16.10 2.64
N ILE A 197 19.10 15.13 3.16
CA ILE A 197 18.87 14.62 4.53
C ILE A 197 19.10 15.72 5.59
N GLN A 198 20.06 16.61 5.37
CA GLN A 198 20.38 17.72 6.27
C GLN A 198 19.33 18.86 6.23
N GLU A 199 18.61 18.98 5.12
CA GLU A 199 17.67 20.08 4.88
C GLU A 199 16.35 19.59 4.24
N PRO A 200 15.67 18.60 4.84
CA PRO A 200 14.50 17.96 4.24
C PRO A 200 13.34 18.93 3.97
N GLN A 201 13.26 20.00 4.76
CA GLN A 201 12.23 21.03 4.63
C GLN A 201 12.27 21.76 3.27
N GLN A 202 13.41 21.80 2.58
CA GLN A 202 13.51 22.42 1.25
C GLN A 202 12.65 21.66 0.22
N ALA A 203 12.63 20.32 0.28
CA ALA A 203 11.80 19.48 -0.59
C ALA A 203 10.30 19.74 -0.35
N ILE A 204 9.89 19.84 0.92
CA ILE A 204 8.51 20.16 1.30
C ILE A 204 8.13 21.57 0.84
N ASN A 205 9.02 22.56 1.01
CA ASN A 205 8.78 23.93 0.56
C ASN A 205 8.64 24.02 -0.97
N TYR A 206 9.42 23.25 -1.71
CA TYR A 206 9.31 23.16 -3.16
C TYR A 206 7.96 22.54 -3.58
N LEU A 207 7.58 21.42 -2.94
CA LEU A 207 6.28 20.78 -3.15
C LEU A 207 5.13 21.75 -2.85
N ALA A 208 5.20 22.47 -1.72
CA ALA A 208 4.19 23.45 -1.35
C ALA A 208 4.00 24.57 -2.38
N LYS A 209 5.07 25.00 -3.06
CA LYS A 209 4.96 25.96 -4.16
C LYS A 209 4.19 25.38 -5.36
N LYS A 210 4.49 24.12 -5.75
CA LYS A 210 3.78 23.43 -6.84
C LYS A 210 2.30 23.25 -6.52
N VAL A 211 2.01 22.77 -5.32
CA VAL A 211 0.64 22.54 -4.85
C VAL A 211 -0.15 23.85 -4.83
N ARG A 212 0.40 24.94 -4.26
CA ARG A 212 -0.26 26.26 -4.24
C ARG A 212 -0.54 26.80 -5.63
N ALA A 213 0.42 26.66 -6.56
CA ALA A 213 0.22 27.09 -7.94
C ALA A 213 -0.93 26.31 -8.62
N LYS A 214 -1.02 24.98 -8.37
CA LYS A 214 -2.10 24.16 -8.91
C LYS A 214 -3.45 24.47 -8.27
N LEU A 215 -3.49 24.67 -6.96
CA LEU A 215 -4.71 25.06 -6.23
C LEU A 215 -5.27 26.39 -6.76
N PHE A 216 -4.42 27.38 -6.97
CA PHE A 216 -4.83 28.66 -7.56
C PHE A 216 -5.48 28.48 -8.93
N GLN A 217 -4.91 27.61 -9.80
CA GLN A 217 -5.51 27.28 -11.09
C GLN A 217 -6.89 26.63 -10.96
N LEU A 218 -7.02 25.64 -10.04
CA LEU A 218 -8.27 24.91 -9.80
C LEU A 218 -9.35 25.85 -9.25
N GLU A 219 -9.04 26.64 -8.23
CA GLU A 219 -9.97 27.59 -7.61
C GLU A 219 -10.47 28.66 -8.62
N ARG A 220 -9.57 29.13 -9.50
CA ARG A 220 -9.97 30.10 -10.54
C ARG A 220 -10.87 29.46 -11.59
N ARG A 221 -10.52 28.24 -12.05
CA ARG A 221 -11.24 27.55 -13.13
C ARG A 221 -12.56 26.95 -12.66
N PHE A 222 -12.60 26.46 -11.45
CA PHE A 222 -13.71 25.66 -10.89
C PHE A 222 -14.32 26.32 -9.66
N LYS A 223 -14.43 27.63 -9.65
CA LYS A 223 -14.88 28.46 -8.52
C LYS A 223 -16.18 27.94 -7.86
N LYS A 224 -17.13 27.44 -8.65
CA LYS A 224 -18.42 26.92 -8.20
C LYS A 224 -18.34 25.68 -7.29
N PHE A 225 -17.24 24.93 -7.34
CA PHE A 225 -17.04 23.72 -6.53
C PHE A 225 -16.29 23.99 -5.21
N LYS A 226 -15.82 25.23 -5.03
CA LYS A 226 -15.04 25.58 -3.83
C LYS A 226 -15.84 25.42 -2.54
N ASP A 227 -17.12 25.73 -2.60
CA ASP A 227 -18.03 25.66 -1.44
C ASP A 227 -18.34 24.21 -1.04
N GLU A 228 -18.03 23.22 -1.87
CA GLU A 228 -18.20 21.80 -1.56
C GLU A 228 -16.97 21.18 -0.84
N LEU A 229 -15.82 21.88 -0.79
CA LEU A 229 -14.59 21.35 -0.19
C LEU A 229 -14.72 21.07 1.32
N PRO A 230 -15.36 21.94 2.14
CA PRO A 230 -15.55 21.64 3.56
C PRO A 230 -16.34 20.34 3.78
N ASP A 231 -17.41 20.11 3.02
CA ASP A 231 -18.20 18.89 3.10
C ASP A 231 -17.40 17.66 2.67
N MET A 232 -16.52 17.82 1.67
CA MET A 232 -15.63 16.72 1.24
C MET A 232 -14.58 16.41 2.31
N ILE A 233 -14.03 17.41 2.98
CA ILE A 233 -13.11 17.25 4.10
C ILE A 233 -13.80 16.50 5.26
N GLN A 234 -15.01 16.92 5.62
CA GLN A 234 -15.80 16.26 6.66
C GLN A 234 -16.08 14.80 6.31
N TYR A 235 -16.44 14.53 5.07
CA TYR A 235 -16.66 13.17 4.55
C TYR A 235 -15.39 12.30 4.69
N LEU A 236 -14.23 12.80 4.27
CA LEU A 236 -12.97 12.06 4.37
C LEU A 236 -12.56 11.83 5.83
N ASN A 237 -12.72 12.85 6.69
CA ASN A 237 -12.42 12.73 8.11
C ASN A 237 -13.28 11.66 8.80
N ALA A 238 -14.55 11.52 8.40
CA ALA A 238 -15.44 10.47 8.92
C ALA A 238 -14.96 9.06 8.54
N LEU A 239 -14.23 8.91 7.44
CA LEU A 239 -13.57 7.65 7.03
C LEU A 239 -12.22 7.43 7.70
N GLY A 240 -11.73 8.40 8.47
CA GLY A 240 -10.41 8.37 9.10
C GLY A 240 -9.29 8.93 8.21
N VAL A 241 -9.63 9.57 7.08
CA VAL A 241 -8.67 10.16 6.12
C VAL A 241 -8.56 11.66 6.38
N ASN A 242 -7.37 12.13 6.69
CA ASN A 242 -7.11 13.52 7.06
C ASN A 242 -5.74 14.00 6.57
N GLU A 243 -5.41 15.24 6.92
CA GLU A 243 -4.16 15.88 6.48
C GLU A 243 -2.88 15.18 6.98
N HIS A 244 -2.95 14.36 8.04
CA HIS A 244 -1.78 13.68 8.60
C HIS A 244 -1.47 12.36 7.90
N ASN A 245 -2.50 11.69 7.34
CA ASN A 245 -2.38 10.35 6.75
C ASN A 245 -2.76 10.28 5.27
N ALA A 246 -3.02 11.40 4.60
CA ALA A 246 -3.42 11.42 3.19
C ALA A 246 -2.44 10.67 2.27
N TYR A 247 -1.15 10.58 2.62
CA TYR A 247 -0.16 9.81 1.86
C TYR A 247 -0.49 8.32 1.76
N LEU A 248 -1.24 7.74 2.72
CA LEU A 248 -1.69 6.36 2.66
C LEU A 248 -2.81 6.11 1.63
N TYR A 249 -3.38 7.17 1.08
CA TYR A 249 -4.53 7.11 0.18
C TYR A 249 -4.26 7.66 -1.22
N ILE A 250 -3.02 7.99 -1.55
CA ILE A 250 -2.58 8.29 -2.93
C ILE A 250 -2.15 7.01 -3.64
N GLN A 251 -2.00 7.06 -4.96
CA GLN A 251 -1.62 5.89 -5.76
C GLN A 251 -0.36 5.20 -5.19
N GLY A 252 -0.48 3.89 -4.90
CA GLY A 252 0.55 3.12 -4.19
C GLY A 252 1.90 3.12 -4.89
N HIS A 253 1.93 2.78 -6.18
CA HIS A 253 3.18 2.79 -6.96
C HIS A 253 3.84 4.17 -7.03
N HIS A 254 3.02 5.26 -7.14
CA HIS A 254 3.53 6.62 -7.11
C HIS A 254 4.22 6.92 -5.77
N LEU A 255 3.56 6.62 -4.66
CA LEU A 255 4.12 6.80 -3.32
C LEU A 255 5.41 6.00 -3.14
N PHE A 256 5.37 4.72 -3.49
CA PHE A 256 6.48 3.79 -3.30
C PHE A 256 7.70 4.16 -4.16
N ASP A 257 7.51 4.33 -5.47
CA ASP A 257 8.62 4.47 -6.41
C ASP A 257 9.16 5.90 -6.51
N LEU A 258 8.30 6.92 -6.37
CA LEU A 258 8.67 8.31 -6.65
C LEU A 258 8.79 9.20 -5.40
N VAL A 259 8.31 8.73 -4.24
CA VAL A 259 8.35 9.50 -2.99
C VAL A 259 9.22 8.79 -1.95
N VAL A 260 8.82 7.59 -1.51
CA VAL A 260 9.40 6.96 -0.32
C VAL A 260 10.68 6.19 -0.65
N SER A 261 10.72 5.38 -1.72
CA SER A 261 11.92 4.61 -2.05
C SER A 261 13.15 5.49 -2.32
N PRO A 262 13.06 6.62 -3.07
CA PRO A 262 14.18 7.53 -3.22
C PRO A 262 14.62 8.20 -1.92
N LEU A 263 13.67 8.53 -1.03
CA LEU A 263 13.96 9.08 0.29
C LEU A 263 14.73 8.08 1.16
N VAL A 264 14.22 6.86 1.28
CA VAL A 264 14.85 5.79 2.05
C VAL A 264 16.24 5.47 1.48
N GLN A 265 16.39 5.45 0.14
CA GLN A 265 17.69 5.24 -0.50
C GLN A 265 18.70 6.32 -0.09
N SER A 266 18.30 7.60 -0.10
CA SER A 266 19.17 8.72 0.31
C SER A 266 19.61 8.61 1.78
N VAL A 267 18.71 8.19 2.68
CA VAL A 267 19.05 7.94 4.10
C VAL A 267 19.99 6.75 4.21
N CYS A 268 19.72 5.65 3.53
CA CYS A 268 20.57 4.46 3.52
C CYS A 268 21.98 4.75 2.99
N ASP A 269 22.10 5.53 1.92
CA ASP A 269 23.41 5.92 1.37
C ASP A 269 24.22 6.75 2.38
N THR A 270 23.57 7.64 3.13
CA THR A 270 24.24 8.39 4.20
C THR A 270 24.68 7.46 5.35
N LEU A 271 23.82 6.53 5.79
CA LEU A 271 24.15 5.57 6.85
C LEU A 271 25.29 4.61 6.45
N ARG A 272 25.31 4.20 5.19
CA ARG A 272 26.42 3.40 4.63
C ARG A 272 27.74 4.14 4.70
N ASN A 273 27.76 5.39 4.22
CA ASN A 273 28.97 6.21 4.26
C ASN A 273 29.49 6.40 5.69
N VAL A 274 28.60 6.59 6.66
CA VAL A 274 28.99 6.65 8.09
C VAL A 274 29.65 5.35 8.51
N ARG A 275 29.03 4.19 8.22
CA ARG A 275 29.56 2.88 8.60
C ARG A 275 30.88 2.54 7.91
N GLU A 276 31.00 2.83 6.63
CA GLU A 276 32.24 2.63 5.87
C GLU A 276 33.40 3.48 6.43
N ASN A 277 33.13 4.72 6.83
CA ASN A 277 34.15 5.56 7.49
C ASN A 277 34.54 4.99 8.85
N GLU A 278 33.58 4.53 9.67
CA GLU A 278 33.89 3.87 10.94
C GLU A 278 34.79 2.62 10.75
N ILE A 279 34.54 1.81 9.72
CA ILE A 279 35.37 0.64 9.41
C ILE A 279 36.80 1.08 9.05
N ARG A 280 36.95 2.13 8.23
CA ARG A 280 38.28 2.67 7.85
C ARG A 280 39.04 3.23 9.05
N ASP A 281 38.33 3.98 9.90
CA ASP A 281 38.95 4.66 11.05
C ASP A 281 39.35 3.70 12.18
N ARG A 282 38.65 2.57 12.34
CA ARG A 282 38.93 1.56 13.36
C ARG A 282 39.95 0.51 12.93
N ALA A 283 40.21 0.37 11.64
CA ALA A 283 41.13 -0.64 11.13
C ALA A 283 42.58 -0.30 11.46
N VAL A 284 43.30 -1.24 12.06
CA VAL A 284 44.73 -1.10 12.38
C VAL A 284 45.58 -1.26 11.13
N HIS A 285 45.15 -2.10 10.18
CA HIS A 285 45.84 -2.40 8.94
C HIS A 285 44.88 -2.35 7.73
N SER A 286 45.41 -2.00 6.56
CA SER A 286 44.64 -1.90 5.31
C SER A 286 43.96 -3.21 4.88
N GLU A 287 44.57 -4.36 5.16
CA GLU A 287 43.97 -5.68 4.88
C GLU A 287 42.76 -5.96 5.77
N GLN A 288 42.80 -5.55 7.04
CA GLN A 288 41.65 -5.64 7.96
C GLN A 288 40.51 -4.78 7.46
N ALA A 289 40.78 -3.51 7.11
CA ALA A 289 39.79 -2.61 6.56
C ALA A 289 39.12 -3.19 5.32
N ARG A 290 39.92 -3.77 4.41
CA ARG A 290 39.41 -4.37 3.17
C ARG A 290 38.51 -5.57 3.44
N THR A 291 38.93 -6.46 4.37
CA THR A 291 38.14 -7.64 4.72
C THR A 291 36.81 -7.27 5.38
N GLU A 292 36.82 -6.37 6.37
CA GLU A 292 35.61 -5.91 7.03
C GLU A 292 34.68 -5.17 6.07
N MET A 293 35.21 -4.32 5.18
CA MET A 293 34.44 -3.63 4.15
C MET A 293 33.72 -4.63 3.24
N ALA A 294 34.44 -5.64 2.74
CA ALA A 294 33.87 -6.69 1.89
C ALA A 294 32.77 -7.49 2.63
N CYS A 295 32.97 -7.82 3.90
CA CYS A 295 31.95 -8.47 4.73
C CYS A 295 30.70 -7.59 4.89
N TYR A 296 30.89 -6.30 5.17
CA TYR A 296 29.79 -5.34 5.31
C TYR A 296 29.01 -5.19 4.00
N GLU A 297 29.69 -4.94 2.88
CA GLU A 297 29.06 -4.78 1.57
C GLU A 297 28.24 -6.01 1.15
N ASN A 298 28.76 -7.22 1.41
CA ASN A 298 28.06 -8.48 1.11
C ASN A 298 26.82 -8.71 2.00
N SER A 299 26.73 -8.03 3.15
CA SER A 299 25.62 -8.15 4.10
C SER A 299 24.49 -7.13 3.86
N LEU A 300 24.70 -6.16 2.95
CA LEU A 300 23.75 -5.09 2.70
C LEU A 300 22.46 -5.57 2.01
N GLY A 301 21.34 -5.02 2.45
CA GLY A 301 20.05 -5.22 1.82
C GLY A 301 19.79 -4.28 0.62
N LYS A 302 18.79 -4.63 -0.17
CA LYS A 302 18.27 -3.75 -1.24
C LYS A 302 17.04 -3.01 -0.73
N VAL A 303 17.01 -1.67 -0.83
CA VAL A 303 15.95 -0.80 -0.29
C VAL A 303 14.55 -1.30 -0.68
N LYS A 304 14.24 -1.40 -1.96
CA LYS A 304 12.90 -1.83 -2.41
C LYS A 304 12.51 -3.22 -1.91
N MET A 305 13.47 -4.14 -1.78
CA MET A 305 13.18 -5.48 -1.25
C MET A 305 12.87 -5.45 0.24
N MET A 306 13.60 -4.63 1.02
CA MET A 306 13.37 -4.52 2.46
C MET A 306 12.09 -3.75 2.76
N MET A 307 11.75 -2.71 1.97
CA MET A 307 10.46 -2.04 2.06
C MET A 307 9.29 -3.01 1.85
N LYS A 308 9.36 -3.88 0.83
CA LYS A 308 8.33 -4.90 0.56
C LYS A 308 8.20 -5.94 1.67
N LYS A 309 9.24 -6.15 2.48
CA LYS A 309 9.27 -7.10 3.61
C LYS A 309 9.01 -6.43 4.96
N ASN A 310 8.94 -5.12 5.01
CA ASN A 310 8.62 -4.38 6.23
C ASN A 310 7.20 -4.73 6.70
N THR A 311 7.03 -4.96 7.99
CA THR A 311 5.75 -5.33 8.62
C THR A 311 5.30 -4.36 9.71
N PHE A 312 5.98 -3.24 9.91
CA PHE A 312 5.66 -2.24 10.94
C PHE A 312 4.29 -1.57 10.74
N TYR A 313 3.76 -1.62 9.51
CA TYR A 313 2.40 -1.18 9.21
C TYR A 313 1.31 -1.93 10.01
N GLN A 314 1.65 -3.06 10.63
CA GLN A 314 0.72 -3.84 11.46
C GLN A 314 0.17 -3.05 12.65
N PHE A 315 0.84 -1.96 13.04
CA PHE A 315 0.38 -1.04 14.07
C PHE A 315 -0.49 0.11 13.54
N SER A 316 -0.70 0.20 12.22
CA SER A 316 -1.53 1.26 11.63
C SER A 316 -3.03 1.03 11.89
N PRO A 317 -3.82 2.11 12.04
CA PRO A 317 -5.28 2.00 12.18
C PRO A 317 -5.94 1.28 10.99
N GLU A 318 -5.43 1.49 9.79
CA GLU A 318 -5.92 0.85 8.55
C GLU A 318 -5.72 -0.67 8.61
N PHE A 319 -4.56 -1.12 9.05
CA PHE A 319 -4.28 -2.55 9.20
C PHE A 319 -5.15 -3.20 10.29
N GLN A 320 -5.39 -2.49 11.40
CA GLN A 320 -6.30 -2.97 12.46
C GLN A 320 -7.74 -3.16 11.96
N LYS A 321 -8.18 -2.38 10.95
CA LYS A 321 -9.47 -2.60 10.29
C LYS A 321 -9.49 -3.95 9.55
N ILE A 322 -8.42 -4.26 8.80
CA ILE A 322 -8.28 -5.56 8.12
C ILE A 322 -8.34 -6.71 9.13
N GLN A 323 -7.61 -6.61 10.25
CA GLN A 323 -7.62 -7.65 11.28
C GLN A 323 -9.03 -7.90 11.83
N ARG A 324 -9.77 -6.83 12.16
CA ARG A 324 -11.15 -6.94 12.61
C ARG A 324 -12.08 -7.60 11.60
N ASP A 325 -11.87 -7.37 10.31
CA ASP A 325 -12.67 -8.01 9.28
C ASP A 325 -12.36 -9.51 9.16
N VAL A 326 -11.08 -9.90 9.29
CA VAL A 326 -10.69 -11.31 9.34
C VAL A 326 -11.27 -11.99 10.57
N GLU A 327 -11.23 -11.37 11.75
CA GLU A 327 -11.81 -11.88 12.97
C GLU A 327 -13.33 -12.11 12.85
N ARG A 328 -14.07 -11.12 12.34
CA ARG A 328 -15.51 -11.25 12.05
C ARG A 328 -15.85 -12.35 11.04
N PHE A 329 -15.00 -12.55 10.05
CA PHE A 329 -15.15 -13.64 9.09
C PHE A 329 -15.01 -15.00 9.76
N LEU A 330 -14.08 -15.15 10.68
CA LEU A 330 -13.80 -16.41 11.37
C LEU A 330 -14.83 -16.78 12.44
N GLU A 331 -15.59 -15.80 12.93
CA GLU A 331 -16.71 -16.00 13.88
C GLU A 331 -18.00 -16.51 13.20
N ARG A 332 -18.06 -16.51 11.86
CA ARG A 332 -19.23 -16.95 11.05
C ARG A 332 -19.16 -18.43 10.70
#